data_0299ec6d7814ad220af74a2be37e4dc5
#
_entry.id   0299ec6d7814ad220af74a2be37e4dc5
#
_cell.length_a   1.000
_cell.length_b   1.000
_cell.length_c   1.000
_cell.angle_alpha   90.00
_cell.angle_beta   90.00
_cell.angle_gamma   90.00
#
_symmetry.space_group_name_H-M   'P 1'
#
loop_
_entity.id
_entity.type
_entity.pdbx_description
1 polymer ?
#
loop_
_entity_poly.entity_id
_entity_poly.type
_entity_poly.pdbx_seq_one_letter_code
_entity_poly.pdbx_strand_id
1 'polypeptide(L)'
;NKIIGIEISAEFRKKLLNKKLPKNIVILENDAKDLSNEIPDGSIDKLLAINVIYFLKPIEEYILEFKRILKKGGIGYLGCKFESIKNFDIEVAPNRDEGAIITKLLNLGFSASSEFIDLGEDRSRYTLIKFEKL
;
A
#
# COMPACT_ATOMS: atom_id res chain seq x y z
N ASN A 1 3.75 -19.42 -6.14
CA ASN A 1 3.25 -18.07 -5.84
C ASN A 1 4.26 -17.02 -6.30
N LYS A 2 3.79 -15.99 -7.01
CA LYS A 2 4.60 -14.87 -7.48
C LYS A 2 4.41 -13.67 -6.55
N ILE A 3 5.51 -13.02 -6.21
CA ILE A 3 5.52 -11.79 -5.41
C ILE A 3 6.09 -10.67 -6.26
N ILE A 4 5.36 -9.55 -6.34
CA ILE A 4 5.79 -8.37 -7.06
C ILE A 4 6.00 -7.26 -6.03
N GLY A 5 7.24 -6.78 -5.92
CA GLY A 5 7.58 -5.62 -5.12
C GLY A 5 7.65 -4.38 -5.99
N ILE A 6 7.15 -3.27 -5.48
CA ILE A 6 7.20 -1.97 -6.14
C ILE A 6 8.11 -1.07 -5.31
N GLU A 7 9.20 -0.59 -5.91
CA GLU A 7 10.14 0.31 -5.25
C GLU A 7 10.64 1.37 -6.24
N ILE A 8 10.21 2.59 -6.06
CA ILE A 8 10.55 3.69 -6.98
C ILE A 8 11.96 4.27 -6.71
N SER A 9 12.50 4.11 -5.51
CA SER A 9 13.84 4.56 -5.17
C SER A 9 14.91 3.65 -5.80
N ALA A 10 15.72 4.21 -6.67
CA ALA A 10 16.84 3.48 -7.28
C ALA A 10 17.84 2.96 -6.25
N GLU A 11 18.08 3.72 -5.19
CA GLU A 11 18.98 3.33 -4.10
C GLU A 11 18.45 2.13 -3.34
N PHE A 12 17.17 2.15 -2.95
CA PHE A 12 16.56 1.03 -2.24
C PHE A 12 16.42 -0.21 -3.12
N ARG A 13 16.10 -0.04 -4.42
CA ARG A 13 16.09 -1.18 -5.36
C ARG A 13 17.46 -1.84 -5.44
N LYS A 14 18.54 -1.06 -5.51
CA LYS A 14 19.89 -1.58 -5.54
C LYS A 14 20.20 -2.40 -4.30
N LYS A 15 19.80 -1.92 -3.12
CA LYS A 15 19.98 -2.66 -1.86
C LYS A 15 19.19 -3.97 -1.85
N LEU A 16 17.95 -3.96 -2.37
CA LEU A 16 17.14 -5.17 -2.48
C LEU A 16 17.73 -6.19 -3.46
N LEU A 17 18.17 -5.74 -4.63
CA LEU A 17 18.72 -6.61 -5.68
C LEU A 17 20.10 -7.19 -5.32
N ASN A 18 20.83 -6.54 -4.40
CA ASN A 18 22.08 -7.09 -3.86
C ASN A 18 21.85 -8.26 -2.89
N LYS A 19 20.64 -8.45 -2.40
CA LYS A 19 20.25 -9.63 -1.64
C LYS A 19 19.85 -10.73 -2.62
N LYS A 20 20.17 -11.98 -2.27
CA LYS A 20 19.68 -13.13 -3.04
C LYS A 20 18.16 -13.26 -2.81
N LEU A 21 17.37 -12.67 -3.69
CA LEU A 21 15.93 -12.83 -3.64
C LEU A 21 15.51 -14.20 -4.21
N PRO A 22 14.48 -14.84 -3.64
CA PRO A 22 13.86 -16.01 -4.27
C PRO A 22 13.44 -15.74 -5.71
N LYS A 23 13.44 -16.77 -6.55
CA LYS A 23 13.11 -16.64 -7.99
C LYS A 23 11.68 -16.17 -8.26
N ASN A 24 10.78 -16.37 -7.30
CA ASN A 24 9.40 -15.95 -7.42
C ASN A 24 9.15 -14.47 -7.03
N ILE A 25 10.20 -13.72 -6.72
CA ILE A 25 10.11 -12.30 -6.38
C ILE A 25 10.65 -11.46 -7.54
N VAL A 26 9.84 -10.51 -7.99
CA VAL A 26 10.20 -9.52 -9.02
C VAL A 26 10.05 -8.13 -8.40
N ILE A 27 11.05 -7.27 -8.61
CA ILE A 27 11.01 -5.88 -8.15
C ILE A 27 10.84 -4.97 -9.37
N LEU A 28 9.78 -4.16 -9.35
CA LEU A 28 9.48 -3.17 -10.38
C LEU A 28 9.87 -1.77 -9.90
N GLU A 29 10.25 -0.93 -10.85
CA GLU A 29 10.67 0.46 -10.58
C GLU A 29 9.54 1.49 -10.78
N ASN A 30 8.38 1.05 -11.19
CA ASN A 30 7.24 1.92 -11.46
C ASN A 30 6.75 2.66 -10.22
N ASP A 31 6.13 3.81 -10.44
CA ASP A 31 5.25 4.40 -9.42
C ASP A 31 3.97 3.56 -9.30
N ALA A 32 3.56 3.25 -8.08
CA ALA A 32 2.41 2.38 -7.82
C ALA A 32 1.06 2.95 -8.29
N LYS A 33 1.02 4.18 -8.78
CA LYS A 33 -0.19 4.76 -9.40
C LYS A 33 -0.38 4.35 -10.86
N ASP A 34 0.65 3.77 -11.50
CA ASP A 34 0.57 3.27 -12.87
C ASP A 34 1.44 2.03 -13.06
N LEU A 35 0.79 0.87 -13.00
CA LEU A 35 1.40 -0.44 -13.17
C LEU A 35 0.87 -1.15 -14.43
N SER A 36 0.20 -0.40 -15.32
CA SER A 36 -0.55 -0.96 -16.44
C SER A 36 0.30 -1.75 -17.43
N ASN A 37 1.58 -1.39 -17.59
CA ASN A 37 2.49 -2.10 -18.51
C ASN A 37 3.01 -3.43 -17.92
N GLU A 38 3.01 -3.60 -16.60
CA GLU A 38 3.63 -4.76 -15.94
C GLU A 38 2.61 -5.67 -15.26
N ILE A 39 1.50 -5.12 -14.76
CA ILE A 39 0.51 -5.88 -14.00
C ILE A 39 -0.86 -5.80 -14.70
N PRO A 40 -1.36 -6.93 -15.22
CA PRO A 40 -2.68 -6.97 -15.85
C PRO A 40 -3.82 -6.67 -14.87
N ASP A 41 -4.94 -6.21 -15.42
CA ASP A 41 -6.17 -6.02 -14.67
C ASP A 41 -6.59 -7.30 -13.94
N GLY A 42 -7.02 -7.18 -12.70
CA GLY A 42 -7.59 -8.28 -11.95
C GLY A 42 -6.67 -9.49 -11.80
N SER A 43 -5.37 -9.27 -11.67
CA SER A 43 -4.38 -10.35 -11.59
C SER A 43 -3.81 -10.59 -10.19
N ILE A 44 -4.06 -9.68 -9.26
CA ILE A 44 -3.46 -9.72 -7.91
C ILE A 44 -4.48 -10.21 -6.89
N ASP A 45 -4.10 -11.18 -6.10
CA ASP A 45 -4.93 -11.74 -5.02
C ASP A 45 -4.86 -10.89 -3.76
N LYS A 46 -3.65 -10.45 -3.39
CA LYS A 46 -3.40 -9.68 -2.16
C LYS A 46 -2.43 -8.54 -2.41
N LEU A 47 -2.71 -7.42 -1.78
CA LEU A 47 -1.86 -6.23 -1.81
C LEU A 47 -1.47 -5.85 -0.38
N LEU A 48 -0.23 -5.47 -0.18
CA LEU A 48 0.28 -5.03 1.12
C LEU A 48 1.06 -3.74 0.93
N ALA A 49 0.70 -2.71 1.70
CA ALA A 49 1.41 -1.44 1.73
C ALA A 49 1.60 -0.98 3.18
N ILE A 50 2.85 -0.94 3.62
CA ILE A 50 3.20 -0.63 5.00
C ILE A 50 3.93 0.70 5.07
N ASN A 51 3.42 1.64 5.85
CA ASN A 51 4.01 2.97 6.08
C ASN A 51 4.25 3.78 4.81
N VAL A 52 3.41 3.61 3.79
CA VAL A 52 3.54 4.34 2.52
C VAL A 52 2.34 5.21 2.18
N ILE A 53 1.15 4.84 2.64
CA ILE A 53 -0.10 5.52 2.24
C ILE A 53 -0.07 7.03 2.52
N TYR A 54 0.63 7.45 3.57
CA TYR A 54 0.74 8.85 3.96
C TYR A 54 1.27 9.76 2.85
N PHE A 55 2.16 9.22 2.03
CA PHE A 55 2.96 9.96 1.05
C PHE A 55 2.37 9.90 -0.37
N LEU A 56 1.35 9.09 -0.59
CA LEU A 56 0.77 8.86 -1.92
C LEU A 56 -0.19 10.00 -2.28
N LYS A 57 0.17 10.77 -3.27
CA LYS A 57 -0.63 11.93 -3.71
C LYS A 57 -0.68 12.07 -5.23
N PRO A 58 -1.85 12.28 -5.81
CA PRO A 58 -3.15 12.18 -5.13
C PRO A 58 -3.50 10.74 -4.79
N ILE A 59 -4.04 10.53 -3.60
CA ILE A 59 -4.32 9.18 -3.08
C ILE A 59 -5.30 8.41 -3.99
N GLU A 60 -6.22 9.12 -4.64
CA GLU A 60 -7.22 8.53 -5.53
C GLU A 60 -6.60 7.79 -6.70
N GLU A 61 -5.53 8.30 -7.28
CA GLU A 61 -4.82 7.63 -8.39
C GLU A 61 -4.27 6.27 -7.95
N TYR A 62 -3.72 6.21 -6.75
CA TYR A 62 -3.18 4.97 -6.20
C TYR A 62 -4.30 3.96 -5.87
N ILE A 63 -5.37 4.42 -5.24
CA ILE A 63 -6.51 3.55 -4.90
C ILE A 63 -7.18 3.00 -6.17
N LEU A 64 -7.31 3.80 -7.22
CA LEU A 64 -7.84 3.35 -8.51
C LEU A 64 -6.95 2.28 -9.14
N GLU A 65 -5.62 2.44 -9.04
CA GLU A 65 -4.69 1.44 -9.54
C GLU A 65 -4.75 0.14 -8.71
N PHE A 66 -4.88 0.25 -7.38
CA PHE A 66 -5.13 -0.92 -6.53
C PHE A 66 -6.40 -1.66 -6.96
N LYS A 67 -7.46 -0.89 -7.27
CA LYS A 67 -8.71 -1.47 -7.74
C LYS A 67 -8.55 -2.18 -9.09
N ARG A 68 -7.78 -1.60 -10.00
CA ARG A 68 -7.54 -2.20 -11.32
C ARG A 68 -6.83 -3.54 -11.20
N ILE A 69 -5.73 -3.60 -10.43
CA ILE A 69 -4.88 -4.80 -10.35
C ILE A 69 -5.47 -5.91 -9.49
N LEU A 70 -6.24 -5.58 -8.44
CA LEU A 70 -6.85 -6.59 -7.58
C LEU A 70 -7.96 -7.35 -8.30
N LYS A 71 -7.98 -8.65 -8.10
CA LYS A 71 -9.13 -9.49 -8.49
C LYS A 71 -10.37 -9.05 -7.74
N LYS A 72 -11.55 -9.35 -8.28
CA LYS A 72 -12.80 -9.26 -7.52
C LYS A 72 -12.67 -10.14 -6.27
N GLY A 73 -12.98 -9.58 -5.10
CA GLY A 73 -12.75 -10.25 -3.82
C GLY A 73 -11.28 -10.23 -3.36
N GLY A 74 -10.38 -9.65 -4.13
CA GLY A 74 -8.99 -9.45 -3.74
C GLY A 74 -8.88 -8.48 -2.57
N ILE A 75 -7.90 -8.71 -1.70
CA ILE A 75 -7.78 -8.02 -0.42
C ILE A 75 -6.51 -7.20 -0.38
N GLY A 76 -6.62 -5.96 0.09
CA GLY A 76 -5.49 -5.11 0.41
C GLY A 76 -5.38 -4.83 1.91
N TYR A 77 -4.15 -4.61 2.34
CA TYR A 77 -3.84 -4.23 3.71
C TYR A 77 -2.93 -3.01 3.72
N LEU A 78 -3.30 -2.00 4.49
CA LEU A 78 -2.45 -0.84 4.78
C LEU A 78 -2.02 -0.91 6.25
N GLY A 79 -0.73 -1.04 6.49
CA GLY A 79 -0.16 -0.92 7.83
C GLY A 79 0.25 0.53 8.08
N CYS A 80 -0.30 1.15 9.11
CA CYS A 80 -0.15 2.57 9.36
C CYS A 80 0.29 2.87 10.79
N LYS A 81 1.29 3.74 10.93
CA LYS A 81 1.68 4.35 12.20
C LYS A 81 1.50 5.86 12.09
N PHE A 82 0.27 6.33 12.23
CA PHE A 82 -0.05 7.76 12.07
C PHE A 82 0.72 8.66 13.03
N GLU A 83 1.08 8.15 14.20
CA GLU A 83 1.91 8.87 15.17
C GLU A 83 3.31 9.22 14.60
N SER A 84 3.87 8.34 13.78
CA SER A 84 5.24 8.49 13.27
C SER A 84 5.39 9.59 12.23
N ILE A 85 4.28 10.06 11.64
CA ILE A 85 4.30 11.09 10.59
C ILE A 85 3.86 12.46 11.06
N LYS A 86 3.58 12.64 12.34
CA LYS A 86 3.07 13.92 12.89
C LYS A 86 3.97 15.12 12.59
N ASN A 87 5.29 14.91 12.56
CA ASN A 87 6.27 15.95 12.32
C ASN A 87 6.60 16.18 10.85
N PHE A 88 6.03 15.37 9.94
CA PHE A 88 6.18 15.62 8.51
C PHE A 88 5.33 16.80 8.07
N ASP A 89 5.82 17.55 7.09
CA ASP A 89 5.03 18.57 6.43
C ASP A 89 3.78 17.96 5.81
N ILE A 90 2.65 18.66 5.89
CA ILE A 90 1.38 18.19 5.33
C ILE A 90 1.46 17.98 3.80
N GLU A 91 2.28 18.74 3.11
CA GLU A 91 2.50 18.58 1.68
C GLU A 91 3.28 17.31 1.34
N VAL A 92 4.13 16.86 2.26
CA VAL A 92 4.93 15.64 2.09
C VAL A 92 4.13 14.40 2.46
N ALA A 93 3.36 14.46 3.53
CA ALA A 93 2.54 13.35 4.02
C ALA A 93 1.08 13.82 4.21
N PRO A 94 0.30 13.98 3.12
CA PRO A 94 -1.05 14.53 3.22
C PRO A 94 -2.08 13.57 3.79
N ASN A 95 -1.85 12.28 3.71
CA ASN A 95 -2.86 11.26 4.10
C ASN A 95 -2.64 10.83 5.56
N ARG A 96 -3.11 11.64 6.49
CA ARG A 96 -2.88 11.49 7.95
C ARG A 96 -4.09 11.04 8.73
N ASP A 97 -5.25 11.03 8.10
CA ASP A 97 -6.52 10.76 8.76
C ASP A 97 -7.03 9.38 8.34
N GLU A 98 -7.15 8.49 9.31
CA GLU A 98 -7.64 7.12 9.10
C GLU A 98 -9.04 7.11 8.48
N GLY A 99 -9.95 7.91 9.03
CA GLY A 99 -11.33 7.99 8.54
C GLY A 99 -11.40 8.50 7.11
N ALA A 100 -10.57 9.47 6.74
CA ALA A 100 -10.50 9.99 5.39
C ALA A 100 -10.01 8.93 4.40
N ILE A 101 -9.00 8.14 4.77
CA ILE A 101 -8.50 7.04 3.93
C ILE A 101 -9.60 5.99 3.72
N ILE A 102 -10.28 5.58 4.78
CA ILE A 102 -11.38 4.61 4.71
C ILE A 102 -12.51 5.14 3.81
N THR A 103 -12.88 6.40 3.98
CA THR A 103 -13.92 7.04 3.14
C THR A 103 -13.54 7.02 1.66
N LYS A 104 -12.29 7.30 1.33
CA LYS A 104 -11.80 7.20 -0.05
C LYS A 104 -11.91 5.79 -0.61
N LEU A 105 -11.52 4.79 0.17
CA LEU A 105 -11.65 3.38 -0.22
C LEU A 105 -13.11 3.00 -0.49
N LEU A 106 -14.01 3.37 0.41
CA LEU A 106 -15.45 3.10 0.26
C LEU A 106 -16.01 3.77 -1.01
N ASN A 107 -15.67 5.04 -1.22
CA ASN A 107 -16.17 5.81 -2.37
C ASN A 107 -15.66 5.26 -3.72
N LEU A 108 -14.52 4.59 -3.73
CA LEU A 108 -13.91 4.05 -4.94
C LEU A 108 -14.21 2.57 -5.18
N GLY A 109 -15.15 1.99 -4.40
CA GLY A 109 -15.70 0.67 -4.67
C GLY A 109 -15.05 -0.48 -3.92
N PHE A 110 -14.51 -0.19 -2.73
CA PHE A 110 -14.04 -1.21 -1.79
C PHE A 110 -14.97 -1.29 -0.58
N SER A 111 -15.01 -2.45 0.06
CA SER A 111 -15.32 -2.49 1.49
C SER A 111 -14.03 -2.18 2.25
N ALA A 112 -14.14 -1.54 3.40
CA ALA A 112 -12.96 -1.18 4.19
C ALA A 112 -13.29 -1.15 5.68
N SER A 113 -12.34 -1.59 6.49
CA SER A 113 -12.41 -1.55 7.95
C SER A 113 -11.02 -1.35 8.52
N SER A 114 -10.95 -0.91 9.76
CA SER A 114 -9.67 -0.75 10.45
C SER A 114 -9.68 -1.43 11.81
N GLU A 115 -8.49 -1.78 12.26
CA GLU A 115 -8.23 -2.38 13.54
C GLU A 115 -6.95 -1.80 14.11
N PHE A 116 -6.96 -1.42 15.39
CA PHE A 116 -5.76 -1.02 16.10
C PHE A 116 -5.08 -2.26 16.69
N ILE A 117 -3.83 -2.47 16.31
CA ILE A 117 -3.04 -3.62 16.76
C ILE A 117 -2.05 -3.16 17.82
N ASP A 118 -2.13 -3.76 19.01
CA ASP A 118 -1.20 -3.53 20.09
C ASP A 118 -0.65 -4.88 20.57
N LEU A 119 0.62 -5.12 20.28
CA LEU A 119 1.31 -6.36 20.66
C LEU A 119 2.00 -6.26 22.03
N GLY A 120 1.70 -5.21 22.80
CA GLY A 120 2.19 -5.05 24.18
C GLY A 120 3.55 -4.36 24.29
N GLU A 121 4.19 -4.02 23.19
CA GLU A 121 5.45 -3.29 23.15
C GLU A 121 5.29 -2.00 22.36
N ASP A 122 5.99 -0.92 22.75
CA ASP A 122 5.86 0.40 22.12
C ASP A 122 6.08 0.40 20.62
N ARG A 123 6.91 -0.50 20.11
CA ARG A 123 7.24 -0.61 18.68
C ARG A 123 6.22 -1.38 17.87
N SER A 124 5.28 -2.05 18.52
CA SER A 124 4.34 -2.98 17.91
C SER A 124 2.92 -2.45 17.88
N ARG A 125 2.74 -1.14 17.90
CA ARG A 125 1.44 -0.47 17.80
C ARG A 125 1.25 0.11 16.42
N TYR A 126 0.19 -0.29 15.75
CA TYR A 126 -0.15 0.24 14.43
C TYR A 126 -1.63 0.07 14.13
N THR A 127 -2.10 0.81 13.16
CA THR A 127 -3.45 0.64 12.60
C THR A 127 -3.37 -0.22 11.34
N LEU A 128 -4.17 -1.25 11.27
CA LEU A 128 -4.32 -2.07 10.08
C LEU A 128 -5.64 -1.72 9.40
N ILE A 129 -5.56 -1.21 8.17
CA ILE A 129 -6.73 -0.99 7.33
C ILE A 129 -6.80 -2.14 6.33
N LYS A 130 -7.89 -2.89 6.38
CA LYS A 130 -8.20 -3.96 5.43
C LYS A 130 -9.24 -3.45 4.46
N PHE A 131 -9.04 -3.70 3.18
CA PHE A 131 -10.02 -3.38 2.15
C PHE A 131 -10.15 -4.52 1.15
N GLU A 132 -11.35 -4.69 0.61
CA GLU A 132 -11.66 -5.76 -0.33
C GLU A 132 -12.37 -5.18 -1.55
N LYS A 133 -11.94 -5.59 -2.74
CA LYS A 133 -12.57 -5.18 -3.99
C LYS A 133 -13.92 -5.88 -4.16
N LEU A 134 -14.96 -5.06 -4.21
CA LEU A 134 -16.32 -5.53 -4.43
C LEU A 134 -16.57 -5.98 -5.87
#